data_e16b4b7151b889e54c2bb70a7e1aefca
#
_entry.id   e16b4b7151b889e54c2bb70a7e1aefca
#
_cell.length_a   1.000
_cell.length_b   1.000
_cell.length_c   1.000
_cell.angle_alpha   90.00
_cell.angle_beta   90.00
_cell.angle_gamma   90.00
#
_symmetry.space_group_name_H-M   'P 1'
#
loop_
_entity.id
_entity.type
_entity.pdbx_description
1 polymer ?
#
loop_
_entity_poly.entity_id
_entity_poly.type
_entity_poly.pdbx_seq_one_letter_code
_entity_poly.pdbx_strand_id
1 'polypeptide(L)'
;MLSWLSSAQDNSLLDRMCDKVSSSCVVLEYSYTARVSGIDNKASGTLMSQDEKWTLKGNGVEMFCDGSTVWVMDPALKEVVIEPVEDEQQTGFLTNPARIFVGLLTKFKVNVVNPSSDGKSTVFSLLPLRDGEIEYMNIEIYNATALIRRMSFALKDGSLVQIEVNSMKLTPKASDEAFKPQTVFDSSWIVTDLR
;
A
#
# COMPACT_ATOMS: atom_id res chain seq x y z
N MET A 1 -6.43 46.23 0.32
CA MET A 1 -6.83 45.14 1.23
C MET A 1 -7.02 43.89 0.42
N LEU A 2 -5.99 43.04 0.30
CA LEU A 2 -6.08 41.76 -0.38
C LEU A 2 -6.56 40.75 0.65
N SER A 3 -7.80 40.30 0.51
CA SER A 3 -8.35 39.22 1.32
C SER A 3 -7.67 37.92 0.92
N TRP A 4 -6.86 37.35 1.79
CA TRP A 4 -6.41 35.97 1.72
C TRP A 4 -7.62 35.09 2.03
N LEU A 5 -8.35 34.69 0.99
CA LEU A 5 -9.29 33.58 1.09
C LEU A 5 -8.42 32.31 1.23
N SER A 6 -8.27 31.83 2.45
CA SER A 6 -7.90 30.46 2.73
C SER A 6 -8.95 29.58 2.06
N SER A 7 -8.67 29.09 0.84
CA SER A 7 -9.51 28.07 0.23
C SER A 7 -9.40 26.84 1.11
N ALA A 8 -10.50 26.46 1.73
CA ALA A 8 -10.59 25.13 2.35
C ALA A 8 -10.16 24.10 1.30
N GLN A 9 -9.15 23.32 1.63
CA GLN A 9 -8.58 22.34 0.73
C GLN A 9 -9.66 21.31 0.42
N ASP A 10 -10.06 21.16 -0.84
CA ASP A 10 -11.10 20.21 -1.24
C ASP A 10 -10.52 18.78 -1.23
N ASN A 11 -10.80 18.06 -0.16
CA ASN A 11 -10.38 16.68 0.04
C ASN A 11 -11.43 15.66 -0.48
N SER A 12 -12.54 16.12 -1.07
CA SER A 12 -13.66 15.26 -1.45
C SER A 12 -13.28 14.11 -2.39
N LEU A 13 -12.26 14.29 -3.24
CA LEU A 13 -11.76 13.23 -4.11
C LEU A 13 -11.00 12.17 -3.31
N LEU A 14 -10.20 12.58 -2.34
CA LEU A 14 -9.46 11.67 -1.45
C LEU A 14 -10.43 10.88 -0.57
N ASP A 15 -11.46 11.56 -0.01
CA ASP A 15 -12.50 10.91 0.79
C ASP A 15 -13.26 9.85 -0.03
N ARG A 16 -13.67 10.20 -1.28
CA ARG A 16 -14.31 9.23 -2.19
C ARG A 16 -13.43 8.03 -2.50
N MET A 17 -12.12 8.23 -2.64
CA MET A 17 -11.18 7.12 -2.83
C MET A 17 -11.14 6.25 -1.59
N CYS A 18 -11.02 6.83 -0.40
CA CYS A 18 -11.02 6.10 0.87
C CYS A 18 -12.30 5.31 1.10
N ASP A 19 -13.47 5.89 0.82
CA ASP A 19 -14.77 5.22 0.93
C ASP A 19 -14.86 4.00 -0.01
N LYS A 20 -14.39 4.15 -1.25
CA LYS A 20 -14.35 3.04 -2.21
C LYS A 20 -13.44 1.91 -1.76
N VAL A 21 -12.25 2.24 -1.27
CA VAL A 21 -11.28 1.26 -0.77
C VAL A 21 -11.82 0.52 0.44
N SER A 22 -12.38 1.23 1.43
CA SER A 22 -12.88 0.64 2.67
C SER A 22 -14.12 -0.25 2.47
N SER A 23 -14.92 0.04 1.43
CA SER A 23 -16.14 -0.72 1.13
C SER A 23 -15.93 -1.93 0.20
N SER A 24 -14.73 -2.14 -0.32
CA SER A 24 -14.44 -3.11 -1.37
C SER A 24 -13.27 -4.03 -1.00
N CYS A 25 -13.13 -5.13 -1.74
CA CYS A 25 -11.86 -5.81 -1.90
C CYS A 25 -11.11 -5.14 -3.06
N VAL A 26 -9.92 -4.60 -2.78
CA VAL A 26 -9.08 -3.91 -3.76
C VAL A 26 -8.11 -4.90 -4.37
N VAL A 27 -8.05 -4.96 -5.70
CA VAL A 27 -7.06 -5.77 -6.44
C VAL A 27 -6.22 -4.83 -7.29
N LEU A 28 -4.90 -4.82 -7.05
CA LEU A 28 -3.95 -3.99 -7.77
C LEU A 28 -2.95 -4.84 -8.54
N GLU A 29 -2.62 -4.40 -9.74
CA GLU A 29 -1.38 -4.72 -10.42
C GLU A 29 -0.49 -3.48 -10.34
N TYR A 30 0.74 -3.63 -9.90
CA TYR A 30 1.64 -2.51 -9.71
C TYR A 30 3.06 -2.81 -10.16
N SER A 31 3.79 -1.76 -10.43
CA SER A 31 5.24 -1.76 -10.52
C SER A 31 5.80 -0.73 -9.54
N TYR A 32 6.91 -1.05 -8.89
CA TYR A 32 7.56 -0.11 -8.02
C TYR A 32 9.03 0.09 -8.36
N THR A 33 9.53 1.26 -8.03
CA THR A 33 10.95 1.60 -8.04
C THR A 33 11.30 2.13 -6.67
N ALA A 34 12.26 1.50 -6.01
CA ALA A 34 12.85 1.99 -4.77
C ALA A 34 14.28 2.45 -5.04
N ARG A 35 14.56 3.72 -4.79
CA ARG A 35 15.90 4.29 -4.84
C ARG A 35 16.47 4.35 -3.44
N VAL A 36 17.43 3.47 -3.16
CA VAL A 36 18.13 3.37 -1.88
C VAL A 36 19.61 3.59 -2.13
N SER A 37 20.22 4.55 -1.45
CA SER A 37 21.65 4.89 -1.62
C SER A 37 22.06 5.13 -3.09
N GLY A 38 21.15 5.70 -3.90
CA GLY A 38 21.38 5.99 -5.32
C GLY A 38 21.20 4.80 -6.27
N ILE A 39 20.83 3.62 -5.77
CA ILE A 39 20.58 2.41 -6.57
C ILE A 39 19.06 2.22 -6.75
N ASP A 40 18.63 2.09 -8.00
CA ASP A 40 17.23 1.81 -8.32
C ASP A 40 16.97 0.30 -8.29
N ASN A 41 16.11 -0.13 -7.38
CA ASN A 41 15.55 -1.48 -7.32
C ASN A 41 14.14 -1.44 -7.90
N LYS A 42 13.85 -2.33 -8.85
CA LYS A 42 12.55 -2.40 -9.53
C LYS A 42 11.91 -3.77 -9.33
N ALA A 43 10.62 -3.76 -9.12
CA ALA A 43 9.81 -4.95 -9.04
C ALA A 43 8.39 -4.67 -9.52
N SER A 44 7.63 -5.74 -9.72
CA SER A 44 6.20 -5.67 -10.02
C SER A 44 5.47 -6.81 -9.32
N GLY A 45 4.18 -6.65 -9.14
CA GLY A 45 3.39 -7.67 -8.46
C GLY A 45 1.91 -7.38 -8.50
N THR A 46 1.19 -8.22 -7.79
CA THR A 46 -0.24 -8.07 -7.51
C THR A 46 -0.46 -7.93 -6.01
N LEU A 47 -1.38 -7.07 -5.64
CA LEU A 47 -1.84 -6.87 -4.27
C LEU A 47 -3.35 -7.06 -4.24
N MET A 48 -3.84 -7.85 -3.30
CA MET A 48 -5.25 -7.85 -2.92
C MET A 48 -5.35 -7.38 -1.46
N SER A 49 -6.26 -6.45 -1.17
CA SER A 49 -6.40 -5.89 0.17
C SER A 49 -7.86 -5.67 0.52
N GLN A 50 -8.22 -5.98 1.75
CA GLN A 50 -9.55 -5.79 2.31
C GLN A 50 -9.45 -5.64 3.82
N ASP A 51 -9.89 -4.51 4.35
CA ASP A 51 -9.75 -4.18 5.77
C ASP A 51 -8.27 -4.35 6.20
N GLU A 52 -7.97 -5.18 7.20
CA GLU A 52 -6.60 -5.48 7.66
C GLU A 52 -5.97 -6.71 6.99
N LYS A 53 -6.70 -7.34 6.06
CA LYS A 53 -6.27 -8.55 5.34
C LYS A 53 -5.69 -8.20 3.99
N TRP A 54 -4.66 -8.93 3.59
CA TRP A 54 -4.03 -8.67 2.30
C TRP A 54 -3.25 -9.88 1.78
N THR A 55 -3.05 -9.90 0.47
CA THR A 55 -2.10 -10.79 -0.20
C THR A 55 -1.21 -9.98 -1.13
N LEU A 56 0.04 -10.35 -1.23
CA LEU A 56 1.00 -9.74 -2.13
C LEU A 56 1.77 -10.85 -2.84
N LYS A 57 1.85 -10.75 -4.18
CA LYS A 57 2.60 -11.70 -5.00
C LYS A 57 3.48 -10.94 -5.97
N GLY A 58 4.76 -11.25 -5.98
CA GLY A 58 5.72 -10.63 -6.89
C GLY A 58 7.14 -11.11 -6.63
N ASN A 59 7.98 -11.09 -7.65
CA ASN A 59 9.40 -11.46 -7.57
C ASN A 59 9.68 -12.85 -6.96
N GLY A 60 8.79 -13.82 -7.19
CA GLY A 60 8.93 -15.18 -6.66
C GLY A 60 8.47 -15.34 -5.21
N VAL A 61 8.11 -14.27 -4.52
CA VAL A 61 7.60 -14.30 -3.14
C VAL A 61 6.08 -14.13 -3.15
N GLU A 62 5.41 -14.90 -2.31
CA GLU A 62 3.99 -14.74 -2.00
C GLU A 62 3.81 -14.45 -0.51
N MET A 63 3.06 -13.41 -0.21
CA MET A 63 2.76 -13.03 1.16
C MET A 63 1.26 -13.02 1.38
N PHE A 64 0.83 -13.46 2.55
CA PHE A 64 -0.58 -13.48 2.96
C PHE A 64 -0.70 -12.92 4.37
N CYS A 65 -1.82 -12.24 4.64
CA CYS A 65 -2.17 -11.77 5.96
C CYS A 65 -3.68 -11.89 6.17
N ASP A 66 -4.10 -12.63 7.17
CA ASP A 66 -5.52 -12.78 7.52
C ASP A 66 -6.00 -11.81 8.60
N GLY A 67 -5.15 -10.82 8.94
CA GLY A 67 -5.40 -9.83 10.00
C GLY A 67 -4.77 -10.21 11.35
N SER A 68 -4.33 -11.46 11.54
CA SER A 68 -3.68 -11.93 12.77
C SER A 68 -2.33 -12.60 12.52
N THR A 69 -2.19 -13.25 11.40
CA THR A 69 -1.00 -14.02 11.00
C THR A 69 -0.51 -13.55 9.64
N VAL A 70 0.79 -13.48 9.47
CA VAL A 70 1.47 -13.24 8.20
C VAL A 70 2.19 -14.52 7.79
N TRP A 71 2.07 -14.88 6.51
CA TRP A 71 2.85 -15.94 5.86
C TRP A 71 3.71 -15.30 4.78
N VAL A 72 5.01 -15.54 4.82
CA VAL A 72 5.97 -15.14 3.78
C VAL A 72 6.51 -16.41 3.14
N MET A 73 6.20 -16.61 1.87
CA MET A 73 6.46 -17.85 1.16
C MET A 73 7.41 -17.63 -0.02
N ASP A 74 8.38 -18.51 -0.17
CA ASP A 74 9.11 -18.73 -1.41
C ASP A 74 8.72 -20.12 -1.98
N PRO A 75 7.79 -20.17 -2.94
CA PRO A 75 7.33 -21.44 -3.49
C PRO A 75 8.41 -22.21 -4.26
N ALA A 76 9.43 -21.52 -4.81
CA ALA A 76 10.52 -22.14 -5.55
C ALA A 76 11.49 -22.89 -4.61
N LEU A 77 11.74 -22.33 -3.44
CA LEU A 77 12.55 -22.92 -2.39
C LEU A 77 11.73 -23.84 -1.47
N LYS A 78 10.41 -23.78 -1.54
CA LYS A 78 9.47 -24.43 -0.60
C LYS A 78 9.76 -24.01 0.84
N GLU A 79 9.91 -22.73 1.05
CA GLU A 79 10.12 -22.14 2.36
C GLU A 79 8.92 -21.26 2.75
N VAL A 80 8.55 -21.31 4.02
CA VAL A 80 7.54 -20.42 4.60
C VAL A 80 7.95 -19.99 5.99
N VAL A 81 7.83 -18.68 6.23
CA VAL A 81 7.89 -18.06 7.56
C VAL A 81 6.48 -17.68 7.95
N ILE A 82 6.07 -18.06 9.15
CA ILE A 82 4.76 -17.77 9.74
C ILE A 82 5.00 -16.91 10.99
N GLU A 83 4.43 -15.73 11.03
CA GLU A 83 4.65 -14.78 12.11
C GLU A 83 3.33 -14.09 12.53
N PRO A 84 3.19 -13.65 13.80
CA PRO A 84 2.06 -12.84 14.19
C PRO A 84 2.13 -11.49 13.48
N VAL A 85 0.96 -10.86 13.27
CA VAL A 85 0.94 -9.45 12.85
C VAL A 85 1.54 -8.62 13.97
N GLU A 86 2.71 -8.04 13.76
CA GLU A 86 3.30 -7.11 14.71
C GLU A 86 2.56 -5.78 14.74
N ASP A 87 2.50 -5.17 15.92
CA ASP A 87 1.98 -3.82 16.09
C ASP A 87 2.72 -2.82 15.19
N GLU A 88 2.00 -1.83 14.69
CA GLU A 88 2.33 -0.90 13.60
C GLU A 88 3.70 -0.19 13.66
N GLN A 89 4.46 -0.35 14.74
CA GLN A 89 5.66 0.43 15.00
C GLN A 89 6.96 -0.18 14.45
N GLN A 90 7.01 -1.45 14.06
CA GLN A 90 8.27 -2.14 13.81
C GLN A 90 8.49 -2.66 12.38
N THR A 91 7.47 -2.86 11.57
CA THR A 91 7.68 -3.39 10.23
C THR A 91 7.70 -2.28 9.19
N GLY A 92 8.85 -2.12 8.57
CA GLY A 92 9.09 -1.11 7.55
C GLY A 92 8.03 -1.12 6.46
N PHE A 93 7.51 0.05 6.16
CA PHE A 93 6.55 0.33 5.10
C PHE A 93 6.99 -0.23 3.72
N LEU A 94 8.30 -0.33 3.49
CA LEU A 94 8.90 -0.85 2.26
C LEU A 94 8.64 -2.35 2.07
N THR A 95 8.40 -3.08 3.15
CA THR A 95 8.19 -4.53 3.09
C THR A 95 6.73 -4.92 2.87
N ASN A 96 5.79 -3.96 3.10
CA ASN A 96 4.36 -4.23 2.96
C ASN A 96 3.58 -3.03 2.42
N PRO A 97 3.50 -2.88 1.08
CA PRO A 97 2.73 -1.80 0.45
C PRO A 97 1.22 -1.87 0.72
N ALA A 98 0.68 -3.02 1.15
CA ALA A 98 -0.74 -3.15 1.50
C ALA A 98 -1.14 -2.29 2.70
N ARG A 99 -0.22 -2.06 3.62
CA ARG A 99 -0.45 -1.21 4.81
C ARG A 99 -0.77 0.26 4.50
N ILE A 100 -0.48 0.71 3.28
CA ILE A 100 -0.82 2.07 2.83
C ILE A 100 -2.33 2.27 2.83
N PHE A 101 -3.06 1.25 2.41
CA PHE A 101 -4.51 1.36 2.22
C PHE A 101 -5.27 1.28 3.53
N VAL A 102 -4.69 0.66 4.55
CA VAL A 102 -5.33 0.53 5.87
C VAL A 102 -5.15 1.82 6.67
N GLY A 103 -6.24 2.55 6.82
CA GLY A 103 -6.28 3.73 7.68
C GLY A 103 -5.46 4.93 7.17
N LEU A 104 -5.38 5.14 5.84
CA LEU A 104 -4.61 6.24 5.26
C LEU A 104 -4.89 7.59 5.93
N LEU A 105 -6.17 7.96 6.05
CA LEU A 105 -6.56 9.25 6.64
C LEU A 105 -6.39 9.31 8.17
N THR A 106 -6.25 8.18 8.84
CA THR A 106 -5.97 8.15 10.29
C THR A 106 -4.47 8.27 10.59
N LYS A 107 -3.62 8.03 9.60
CA LYS A 107 -2.16 8.06 9.72
C LYS A 107 -1.51 9.31 9.14
N PHE A 108 -2.19 9.97 8.20
CA PHE A 108 -1.67 11.11 7.47
C PHE A 108 -2.65 12.28 7.46
N LYS A 109 -2.11 13.49 7.38
CA LYS A 109 -2.86 14.72 7.11
C LYS A 109 -2.54 15.24 5.72
N VAL A 110 -3.53 15.81 5.05
CA VAL A 110 -3.33 16.49 3.77
C VAL A 110 -2.54 17.79 4.02
N ASN A 111 -1.47 17.96 3.26
CA ASN A 111 -0.62 19.15 3.30
C ASN A 111 -0.83 20.03 2.08
N VAL A 112 -0.78 19.45 0.88
CA VAL A 112 -0.94 20.18 -0.38
C VAL A 112 -1.78 19.34 -1.35
N VAL A 113 -2.61 20.03 -2.14
CA VAL A 113 -3.40 19.41 -3.22
C VAL A 113 -3.09 20.17 -4.52
N ASN A 114 -2.65 19.44 -5.54
CA ASN A 114 -2.31 19.98 -6.85
C ASN A 114 -2.94 19.16 -7.98
N PRO A 115 -3.45 19.80 -9.05
CA PRO A 115 -3.81 19.07 -10.25
C PRO A 115 -2.56 18.46 -10.87
N SER A 116 -2.69 17.28 -11.50
CA SER A 116 -1.63 16.71 -12.34
C SER A 116 -1.40 17.58 -13.60
N SER A 117 -0.23 17.44 -14.22
CA SER A 117 0.12 18.21 -15.43
C SER A 117 -0.81 17.93 -16.61
N ASP A 118 -1.43 16.75 -16.67
CA ASP A 118 -2.39 16.36 -17.73
C ASP A 118 -3.85 16.69 -17.35
N GLY A 119 -4.10 17.25 -16.15
CA GLY A 119 -5.43 17.61 -15.66
C GLY A 119 -6.38 16.43 -15.38
N LYS A 120 -5.94 15.18 -15.56
CA LYS A 120 -6.78 13.98 -15.41
C LYS A 120 -6.81 13.43 -14.00
N SER A 121 -5.86 13.82 -13.17
CA SER A 121 -5.72 13.39 -11.80
C SER A 121 -5.37 14.54 -10.87
N THR A 122 -5.47 14.30 -9.58
CA THR A 122 -5.08 15.23 -8.52
C THR A 122 -4.07 14.54 -7.63
N VAL A 123 -3.00 15.26 -7.30
CA VAL A 123 -1.95 14.81 -6.40
C VAL A 123 -2.19 15.39 -5.02
N PHE A 124 -2.32 14.52 -4.02
CA PHE A 124 -2.39 14.86 -2.61
C PHE A 124 -1.03 14.59 -1.98
N SER A 125 -0.40 15.63 -1.45
CA SER A 125 0.79 15.50 -0.61
C SER A 125 0.34 15.35 0.85
N LEU A 126 0.79 14.29 1.48
CA LEU A 126 0.37 13.86 2.80
C LEU A 126 1.57 13.84 3.74
N LEU A 127 1.38 14.35 4.96
CA LEU A 127 2.38 14.29 6.03
C LEU A 127 1.92 13.31 7.11
N PRO A 128 2.82 12.47 7.64
CA PRO A 128 2.46 11.56 8.71
C PRO A 128 2.03 12.31 9.97
N LEU A 129 1.03 11.79 10.67
CA LEU A 129 0.55 12.34 11.96
C LEU A 129 1.44 11.95 13.14
N ARG A 130 2.22 10.88 12.99
CA ARG A 130 3.18 10.41 14.00
C ARG A 130 4.57 10.36 13.39
N ASP A 131 5.56 10.49 14.23
CA ASP A 131 6.96 10.34 13.81
C ASP A 131 7.24 8.88 13.42
N GLY A 132 8.03 8.69 12.36
CA GLY A 132 8.36 7.39 11.78
C GLY A 132 9.37 7.55 10.64
N GLU A 133 9.50 6.54 9.81
CA GLU A 133 10.45 6.51 8.69
C GLU A 133 10.02 7.40 7.51
N ILE A 134 8.71 7.60 7.31
CA ILE A 134 8.18 8.38 6.19
C ILE A 134 8.30 9.87 6.50
N GLU A 135 8.91 10.61 5.60
CA GLU A 135 8.97 12.07 5.64
C GLU A 135 7.68 12.67 5.06
N TYR A 136 7.30 12.24 3.85
CA TYR A 136 6.03 12.56 3.22
C TYR A 136 5.61 11.47 2.22
N MET A 137 4.32 11.47 1.88
CA MET A 137 3.75 10.63 0.83
C MET A 137 2.99 11.49 -0.17
N ASN A 138 3.08 11.16 -1.46
CA ASN A 138 2.15 11.68 -2.45
C ASN A 138 1.27 10.54 -2.96
N ILE A 139 -0.02 10.82 -3.10
CA ILE A 139 -0.97 9.94 -3.74
C ILE A 139 -1.64 10.67 -4.90
N GLU A 140 -1.58 10.11 -6.08
CA GLU A 140 -2.20 10.63 -7.29
C GLU A 140 -3.46 9.84 -7.60
N ILE A 141 -4.59 10.53 -7.72
CA ILE A 141 -5.92 9.93 -7.86
C ILE A 141 -6.57 10.45 -9.13
N TYR A 142 -7.11 9.55 -9.96
CA TYR A 142 -7.88 9.93 -11.14
C TYR A 142 -9.17 10.68 -10.75
N ASN A 143 -9.38 11.89 -11.30
CA ASN A 143 -10.53 12.74 -11.00
C ASN A 143 -11.86 12.07 -11.34
N ALA A 144 -11.92 11.36 -12.47
CA ALA A 144 -13.15 10.75 -12.97
C ALA A 144 -13.57 9.53 -12.15
N THR A 145 -12.62 8.70 -11.69
CA THR A 145 -12.91 7.40 -11.09
C THR A 145 -12.68 7.34 -9.59
N ALA A 146 -11.92 8.28 -9.04
CA ALA A 146 -11.37 8.24 -7.68
C ALA A 146 -10.54 6.96 -7.43
N LEU A 147 -9.87 6.42 -8.46
CA LEU A 147 -8.92 5.31 -8.32
C LEU A 147 -7.51 5.85 -8.27
N ILE A 148 -6.63 5.12 -7.59
CA ILE A 148 -5.23 5.50 -7.46
C ILE A 148 -4.52 5.26 -8.78
N ARG A 149 -3.72 6.25 -9.20
CA ARG A 149 -2.84 6.20 -10.36
C ARG A 149 -1.41 5.89 -9.96
N ARG A 150 -0.93 6.57 -8.92
CA ARG A 150 0.45 6.49 -8.45
C ARG A 150 0.54 6.83 -6.97
N MET A 151 1.54 6.26 -6.32
CA MET A 151 1.96 6.68 -4.97
C MET A 151 3.47 6.88 -4.96
N SER A 152 3.96 7.79 -4.14
CA SER A 152 5.39 7.94 -3.86
C SER A 152 5.64 8.30 -2.41
N PHE A 153 6.76 7.84 -1.90
CA PHE A 153 7.18 8.04 -0.52
C PHE A 153 8.59 8.57 -0.51
N ALA A 154 8.83 9.61 0.28
CA ALA A 154 10.15 10.00 0.70
C ALA A 154 10.36 9.49 2.13
N LEU A 155 11.50 8.88 2.35
CA LEU A 155 11.92 8.39 3.66
C LEU A 155 12.97 9.34 4.24
N LYS A 156 13.07 9.39 5.56
CA LYS A 156 14.01 10.26 6.27
C LYS A 156 15.49 9.94 6.01
N ASP A 157 15.79 8.72 5.57
CA ASP A 157 17.13 8.31 5.14
C ASP A 157 17.49 8.78 3.72
N GLY A 158 16.58 9.52 3.05
CA GLY A 158 16.74 10.00 1.68
C GLY A 158 16.32 8.98 0.61
N SER A 159 15.82 7.81 1.00
CA SER A 159 15.28 6.82 0.07
C SER A 159 13.96 7.32 -0.53
N LEU A 160 13.73 6.96 -1.80
CA LEU A 160 12.50 7.29 -2.54
C LEU A 160 11.87 6.00 -3.05
N VAL A 161 10.57 5.85 -2.81
CA VAL A 161 9.78 4.74 -3.36
C VAL A 161 8.67 5.31 -4.22
N GLN A 162 8.52 4.78 -5.42
CA GLN A 162 7.46 5.13 -6.35
C GLN A 162 6.71 3.86 -6.75
N ILE A 163 5.40 3.89 -6.66
CA ILE A 163 4.50 2.80 -7.04
C ILE A 163 3.59 3.32 -8.14
N GLU A 164 3.69 2.73 -9.32
CA GLU A 164 2.77 2.94 -10.44
C GLU A 164 1.67 1.88 -10.36
N VAL A 165 0.42 2.30 -10.39
CA VAL A 165 -0.73 1.40 -10.42
C VAL A 165 -1.08 1.09 -11.87
N ASN A 166 -0.72 -0.11 -12.33
CA ASN A 166 -0.96 -0.55 -13.71
C ASN A 166 -2.45 -0.91 -13.92
N SER A 167 -3.08 -1.46 -12.89
CA SER A 167 -4.50 -1.82 -12.87
C SER A 167 -5.03 -1.75 -11.43
N MET A 168 -6.22 -1.18 -11.24
CA MET A 168 -6.93 -1.18 -9.96
C MET A 168 -8.38 -1.59 -10.18
N LYS A 169 -8.80 -2.66 -9.53
CA LYS A 169 -10.17 -3.16 -9.53
C LYS A 169 -10.73 -3.14 -8.12
N LEU A 170 -11.97 -2.73 -8.00
CA LEU A 170 -12.76 -2.80 -6.78
C LEU A 170 -13.80 -3.89 -6.97
N THR A 171 -13.75 -4.91 -6.13
CA THR A 171 -14.66 -6.07 -6.18
C THR A 171 -15.46 -6.18 -4.89
N PRO A 172 -16.55 -6.94 -4.86
CA PRO A 172 -17.21 -7.28 -3.61
C PRO A 172 -16.21 -7.92 -2.63
N LYS A 173 -16.47 -7.77 -1.33
CA LYS A 173 -15.61 -8.33 -0.29
C LYS A 173 -15.44 -9.85 -0.49
N ALA A 174 -14.18 -10.29 -0.46
CA ALA A 174 -13.80 -11.69 -0.57
C ALA A 174 -13.98 -12.41 0.78
N SER A 175 -14.02 -13.74 0.76
CA SER A 175 -14.01 -14.54 1.97
C SER A 175 -12.64 -14.51 2.65
N ASP A 176 -12.59 -14.78 3.94
CA ASP A 176 -11.34 -14.78 4.74
C ASP A 176 -10.31 -15.78 4.22
N GLU A 177 -10.77 -16.89 3.63
CA GLU A 177 -9.89 -17.91 3.05
C GLU A 177 -9.06 -17.38 1.86
N ALA A 178 -9.53 -16.32 1.17
CA ALA A 178 -8.77 -15.71 0.08
C ALA A 178 -7.46 -15.05 0.55
N PHE A 179 -7.33 -14.77 1.85
CA PHE A 179 -6.18 -14.11 2.46
C PHE A 179 -5.24 -15.07 3.20
N LYS A 180 -5.41 -16.38 2.98
CA LYS A 180 -4.55 -17.43 3.52
C LYS A 180 -3.87 -18.20 2.41
N PRO A 181 -2.69 -18.80 2.66
CA PRO A 181 -2.10 -19.73 1.71
C PRO A 181 -3.05 -20.90 1.42
N GLN A 182 -3.25 -21.20 0.14
CA GLN A 182 -3.98 -22.41 -0.28
C GLN A 182 -3.07 -23.63 -0.38
N THR A 183 -1.79 -23.44 -0.14
CA THR A 183 -0.75 -24.49 -0.17
C THR A 183 -0.78 -25.32 1.10
N VAL A 184 -0.76 -26.64 0.97
CA VAL A 184 -0.52 -27.54 2.10
C VAL A 184 0.98 -27.65 2.32
N PHE A 185 1.45 -27.27 3.50
CA PHE A 185 2.86 -27.39 3.87
C PHE A 185 3.14 -28.82 4.35
N ASP A 186 3.49 -29.68 3.40
CA ASP A 186 3.89 -31.07 3.69
C ASP A 186 5.38 -31.15 4.13
N SER A 187 5.89 -32.34 4.33
CA SER A 187 7.27 -32.59 4.78
C SER A 187 8.36 -32.11 3.80
N SER A 188 7.98 -31.65 2.59
CA SER A 188 8.93 -31.07 1.64
C SER A 188 9.12 -29.56 1.82
N TRP A 189 8.34 -28.93 2.69
CA TRP A 189 8.45 -27.52 3.03
C TRP A 189 9.33 -27.29 4.26
N ILE A 190 10.16 -26.27 4.20
CA ILE A 190 10.83 -25.71 5.37
C ILE A 190 9.87 -24.70 6.00
N VAL A 191 9.33 -25.05 7.17
CA VAL A 191 8.37 -24.21 7.89
C VAL A 191 9.03 -23.61 9.11
N THR A 192 9.12 -22.29 9.17
CA THR A 192 9.55 -21.54 10.35
C THR A 192 8.34 -20.85 10.97
N ASP A 193 7.86 -21.35 12.10
CA ASP A 193 6.72 -20.76 12.83
C ASP A 193 7.23 -19.98 14.04
N LEU A 194 6.99 -18.67 14.03
CA LEU A 194 7.43 -17.70 15.04
C LEU A 194 6.30 -17.21 15.95
N ARG A 195 5.12 -17.81 15.85
CA ARG A 195 3.94 -17.41 16.66
C ARG A 195 4.01 -17.93 18.08
#